data_58292737bfe20853e8c497cce40bcf96
#
_entry.id   58292737bfe20853e8c497cce40bcf96
#
_cell.length_a   1.000
_cell.length_b   1.000
_cell.length_c   1.000
_cell.angle_alpha   90.00
_cell.angle_beta   90.00
_cell.angle_gamma   90.00
#
_symmetry.space_group_name_H-M   'P 1'
#
loop_
_entity.id
_entity.type
_entity.pdbx_description
1 polymer ?
#
loop_
_entity_poly.entity_id
_entity_poly.type
_entity_poly.pdbx_seq_one_letter_code
_entity_poly.pdbx_strand_id
1 'polypeptide(L)'
;MKTILWATLTANGNYAQSRPENPPKKEALEDFAVHAKAAGNFIVGRRTFEEMQDPSRVPQEEQANAGGPFAGMDIVVISRNIQNIPGVKVVRSPQEALDYLQQKGHQTALISGGADLHNSFLGQGLVDEVIFNVVPVLEGKGLNLLIDENNYRYKHVQLLDCKPLGSGIVQLRYGLTE
;
A
#
# COMPACT_ATOMS: atom_id res chain seq x y z
N MET A 1 6.67 -11.26 -12.33
CA MET A 1 5.69 -11.07 -11.23
C MET A 1 5.07 -9.70 -11.37
N LYS A 2 3.75 -9.59 -11.29
CA LYS A 2 3.03 -8.32 -11.40
C LYS A 2 3.11 -7.55 -10.08
N THR A 3 3.35 -6.25 -10.13
CA THR A 3 3.49 -5.39 -8.95
C THR A 3 2.39 -4.34 -8.93
N ILE A 4 1.59 -4.33 -7.86
CA ILE A 4 0.44 -3.44 -7.70
C ILE A 4 0.67 -2.54 -6.48
N LEU A 5 0.71 -1.23 -6.69
CA LEU A 5 0.74 -0.24 -5.63
C LEU A 5 -0.69 0.13 -5.25
N TRP A 6 -1.02 -0.02 -3.96
CA TRP A 6 -2.31 0.37 -3.41
C TRP A 6 -2.15 1.56 -2.46
N ALA A 7 -2.90 2.62 -2.68
CA ALA A 7 -2.84 3.82 -1.86
C ALA A 7 -4.21 4.48 -1.68
N THR A 8 -4.41 5.12 -0.53
CA THR A 8 -5.53 6.01 -0.30
C THR A 8 -5.06 7.46 -0.45
N LEU A 9 -5.75 8.21 -1.29
CA LEU A 9 -5.46 9.61 -1.58
C LEU A 9 -6.62 10.51 -1.15
N THR A 10 -6.30 11.74 -0.77
CA THR A 10 -7.29 12.81 -0.63
C THR A 10 -7.80 13.25 -1.99
N ALA A 11 -8.94 13.94 -2.05
CA ALA A 11 -9.53 14.43 -3.30
C ALA A 11 -8.62 15.40 -4.07
N ASN A 12 -7.67 16.04 -3.40
CA ASN A 12 -6.65 16.90 -4.03
C ASN A 12 -5.28 16.23 -4.20
N GLY A 13 -5.21 14.88 -4.10
CA GLY A 13 -4.07 14.09 -4.55
C GLY A 13 -2.95 13.85 -3.53
N ASN A 14 -3.14 14.23 -2.27
CA ASN A 14 -2.20 13.90 -1.21
C ASN A 14 -2.44 12.49 -0.65
N TYR A 15 -1.44 11.88 -0.02
CA TYR A 15 -1.68 10.68 0.79
C TYR A 15 -2.69 10.97 1.90
N ALA A 16 -3.74 10.18 1.97
CA ALA A 16 -4.73 10.25 3.05
C ALA A 16 -4.15 9.57 4.30
N GLN A 17 -3.30 10.31 5.02
CA GLN A 17 -2.72 9.82 6.26
C GLN A 17 -3.78 9.60 7.33
N SER A 18 -3.67 8.47 8.02
CA SER A 18 -4.50 8.18 9.18
C SER A 18 -4.13 9.09 10.34
N ARG A 19 -5.07 9.93 10.76
CA ARG A 19 -4.96 10.87 11.89
C ARG A 19 -6.27 10.89 12.65
N PRO A 20 -6.32 11.41 13.90
CA PRO A 20 -7.57 11.56 14.64
C PRO A 20 -8.65 12.33 13.86
N GLU A 21 -8.23 13.36 13.10
CA GLU A 21 -9.13 14.19 12.29
C GLU A 21 -9.54 13.51 10.95
N ASN A 22 -8.80 12.50 10.55
CA ASN A 22 -9.05 11.73 9.33
C ASN A 22 -8.76 10.25 9.58
N PRO A 23 -9.62 9.55 10.34
CA PRO A 23 -9.44 8.12 10.61
C PRO A 23 -9.54 7.30 9.31
N PRO A 24 -8.93 6.10 9.27
CA PRO A 24 -9.04 5.19 8.14
C PRO A 24 -10.50 4.91 7.80
N LYS A 25 -10.84 4.90 6.52
CA LYS A 25 -12.18 4.56 6.06
C LYS A 25 -12.33 3.04 5.99
N LYS A 26 -13.44 2.54 6.55
CA LYS A 26 -13.74 1.11 6.58
C LYS A 26 -13.69 0.48 5.19
N GLU A 27 -14.31 1.11 4.21
CA GLU A 27 -14.36 0.63 2.83
C GLU A 27 -12.97 0.51 2.19
N ALA A 28 -12.07 1.43 2.50
CA ALA A 28 -10.69 1.38 2.02
C ALA A 28 -9.90 0.24 2.70
N LEU A 29 -10.11 0.00 3.99
CA LEU A 29 -9.48 -1.12 4.71
C LEU A 29 -9.98 -2.47 4.21
N GLU A 30 -11.27 -2.62 3.97
CA GLU A 30 -11.88 -3.82 3.40
C GLU A 30 -11.36 -4.09 1.98
N ASP A 31 -11.25 -3.05 1.16
CA ASP A 31 -10.67 -3.15 -0.19
C ASP A 31 -9.21 -3.60 -0.15
N PHE A 32 -8.41 -3.03 0.76
CA PHE A 32 -7.03 -3.49 0.95
C PHE A 32 -6.96 -4.98 1.32
N ALA A 33 -7.79 -5.41 2.26
CA ALA A 33 -7.83 -6.81 2.69
C ALA A 33 -8.19 -7.76 1.54
N VAL A 34 -9.12 -7.37 0.67
CA VAL A 34 -9.47 -8.13 -0.54
C VAL A 34 -8.27 -8.27 -1.48
N HIS A 35 -7.56 -7.18 -1.76
CA HIS A 35 -6.38 -7.22 -2.62
C HIS A 35 -5.22 -8.00 -2.00
N ALA A 36 -4.96 -7.84 -0.70
CA ALA A 36 -3.92 -8.58 0.01
C ALA A 36 -4.21 -10.09 0.01
N LYS A 37 -5.46 -10.48 0.25
CA LYS A 37 -5.89 -11.88 0.19
C LYS A 37 -5.74 -12.46 -1.21
N ALA A 38 -6.11 -11.72 -2.24
CA ALA A 38 -5.97 -12.15 -3.64
C ALA A 38 -4.50 -12.33 -4.05
N ALA A 39 -3.60 -11.47 -3.58
CA ALA A 39 -2.16 -11.58 -3.81
C ALA A 39 -1.49 -12.63 -2.93
N GLY A 40 -2.07 -12.95 -1.76
CA GLY A 40 -1.47 -13.81 -0.72
C GLY A 40 -0.28 -13.17 0.00
N ASN A 41 -0.04 -11.89 -0.23
CA ASN A 41 1.10 -11.15 0.33
C ASN A 41 0.87 -9.65 0.31
N PHE A 42 1.71 -8.94 1.06
CA PHE A 42 1.93 -7.50 0.84
C PHE A 42 3.31 -7.05 1.35
N ILE A 43 3.79 -5.97 0.75
CA ILE A 43 5.04 -5.28 1.11
C ILE A 43 4.68 -4.00 1.83
N VAL A 44 5.31 -3.73 2.97
CA VAL A 44 5.01 -2.58 3.82
C VAL A 44 6.29 -1.96 4.38
N GLY A 45 6.30 -0.65 4.56
CA GLY A 45 7.36 0.05 5.28
C GLY A 45 7.26 -0.19 6.79
N ARG A 46 8.39 -0.17 7.49
CA ARG A 46 8.46 -0.46 8.93
C ARG A 46 7.45 0.37 9.77
N ARG A 47 7.41 1.70 9.58
CA ARG A 47 6.52 2.57 10.37
C ARG A 47 5.05 2.21 10.16
N THR A 48 4.65 2.01 8.92
CA THR A 48 3.28 1.62 8.58
C THR A 48 2.96 0.25 9.17
N PHE A 49 3.90 -0.69 9.15
CA PHE A 49 3.73 -2.00 9.78
C PHE A 49 3.52 -1.88 11.29
N GLU A 50 4.33 -1.08 11.98
CA GLU A 50 4.18 -0.83 13.42
C GLU A 50 2.81 -0.19 13.75
N GLU A 51 2.33 0.73 12.91
CA GLU A 51 0.99 1.33 13.05
C GLU A 51 -0.14 0.31 12.83
N MET A 52 0.03 -0.66 11.94
CA MET A 52 -0.93 -1.75 11.73
C MET A 52 -0.98 -2.72 12.91
N GLN A 53 0.08 -2.81 13.70
CA GLN A 53 0.17 -3.65 14.91
C GLN A 53 -0.39 -2.95 16.16
N ASP A 54 -0.70 -1.66 16.10
CA ASP A 54 -1.21 -0.90 17.24
C ASP A 54 -2.63 -1.36 17.60
N PRO A 55 -2.84 -1.97 18.78
CA PRO A 55 -4.13 -2.51 19.20
C PRO A 55 -5.24 -1.42 19.27
N SER A 56 -4.87 -0.15 19.46
CA SER A 56 -5.82 0.96 19.52
C SER A 56 -6.43 1.28 18.14
N ARG A 57 -5.81 0.79 17.07
CA ARG A 57 -6.23 1.01 15.67
C ARG A 57 -6.90 -0.20 15.04
N VAL A 58 -6.83 -1.37 15.70
CA VAL A 58 -7.47 -2.61 15.23
C VAL A 58 -8.86 -2.72 15.86
N PRO A 59 -9.94 -2.90 15.07
CA PRO A 59 -11.28 -3.12 15.62
C PRO A 59 -11.31 -4.31 16.57
N GLN A 60 -12.05 -4.18 17.69
CA GLN A 60 -12.13 -5.24 18.72
C GLN A 60 -12.59 -6.59 18.17
N GLU A 61 -13.43 -6.58 17.14
CA GLU A 61 -13.94 -7.79 16.48
C GLU A 61 -12.81 -8.56 15.75
N GLU A 62 -11.78 -7.89 15.27
CA GLU A 62 -10.64 -8.48 14.57
C GLU A 62 -9.53 -8.93 15.52
N GLN A 63 -9.46 -8.39 16.74
CA GLN A 63 -8.49 -8.81 17.77
C GLN A 63 -8.73 -10.23 18.29
N ALA A 64 -9.95 -10.73 18.15
CA ALA A 64 -10.35 -12.06 18.62
C ALA A 64 -9.90 -13.22 17.72
N ASN A 65 -9.48 -12.94 16.48
CA ASN A 65 -9.03 -13.96 15.54
C ASN A 65 -7.52 -14.16 15.63
N ALA A 66 -7.07 -15.37 15.96
CA ALA A 66 -5.67 -15.73 15.99
C ALA A 66 -5.02 -15.47 14.60
N GLY A 67 -4.16 -14.45 14.50
CA GLY A 67 -3.47 -14.06 13.28
C GLY A 67 -4.08 -12.86 12.54
N GLY A 68 -5.21 -12.33 12.98
CA GLY A 68 -5.86 -11.15 12.39
C GLY A 68 -6.25 -11.32 10.92
N PRO A 69 -6.63 -10.23 10.22
CA PRO A 69 -7.12 -10.26 8.83
C PRO A 69 -6.06 -10.71 7.80
N PHE A 70 -4.79 -10.75 8.20
CA PHE A 70 -3.65 -11.11 7.34
C PHE A 70 -3.03 -12.47 7.68
N ALA A 71 -3.74 -13.31 8.44
CA ALA A 71 -3.28 -14.64 8.78
C ALA A 71 -2.98 -15.48 7.52
N GLY A 72 -1.82 -16.14 7.51
CA GLY A 72 -1.40 -16.99 6.39
C GLY A 72 -0.85 -16.26 5.17
N MET A 73 -0.72 -14.94 5.20
CA MET A 73 -0.10 -14.16 4.12
C MET A 73 1.40 -13.99 4.35
N ASP A 74 2.15 -13.89 3.26
CA ASP A 74 3.56 -13.50 3.30
C ASP A 74 3.67 -11.97 3.44
N ILE A 75 4.02 -11.49 4.63
CA ILE A 75 4.24 -10.07 4.89
C ILE A 75 5.72 -9.77 4.77
N VAL A 76 6.07 -8.79 3.94
CA VAL A 76 7.44 -8.33 3.74
C VAL A 76 7.59 -6.90 4.22
N VAL A 77 8.44 -6.70 5.23
CA VAL A 77 8.74 -5.37 5.78
C VAL A 77 10.05 -4.86 5.20
N ILE A 78 10.04 -3.66 4.61
CA ILE A 78 11.26 -3.00 4.17
C ILE A 78 11.77 -2.08 5.28
N SER A 79 12.99 -2.36 5.77
CA SER A 79 13.65 -1.57 6.79
C SER A 79 15.18 -1.59 6.62
N ARG A 80 15.80 -0.41 6.75
CA ARG A 80 17.26 -0.29 6.74
C ARG A 80 17.89 -0.55 8.11
N ASN A 81 17.13 -0.34 9.19
CA ASN A 81 17.65 -0.30 10.56
C ASN A 81 17.29 -1.55 11.38
N ILE A 82 16.18 -2.22 11.07
CA ILE A 82 15.74 -3.41 11.76
C ILE A 82 15.98 -4.63 10.86
N GLN A 83 16.57 -5.68 11.42
CA GLN A 83 16.92 -6.88 10.66
C GLN A 83 15.95 -8.04 10.90
N ASN A 84 15.22 -8.02 12.01
CA ASN A 84 14.31 -9.09 12.36
C ASN A 84 13.05 -8.56 13.05
N ILE A 85 11.90 -9.03 12.58
CA ILE A 85 10.59 -8.85 13.22
C ILE A 85 9.94 -10.22 13.24
N PRO A 86 9.49 -10.74 14.41
CA PRO A 86 8.85 -12.05 14.48
C PRO A 86 7.64 -12.18 13.54
N GLY A 87 7.57 -13.29 12.80
CA GLY A 87 6.42 -13.61 11.94
C GLY A 87 6.38 -12.95 10.58
N VAL A 88 7.36 -12.08 10.24
CA VAL A 88 7.43 -11.42 8.93
C VAL A 88 8.84 -11.50 8.33
N LYS A 89 8.91 -11.37 7.01
CA LYS A 89 10.20 -11.24 6.32
C LYS A 89 10.66 -9.78 6.33
N VAL A 90 11.86 -9.51 6.82
CA VAL A 90 12.48 -8.18 6.73
C VAL A 90 13.53 -8.17 5.64
N VAL A 91 13.50 -7.16 4.78
CA VAL A 91 14.44 -6.91 3.68
C VAL A 91 14.85 -5.44 3.66
N ARG A 92 15.86 -5.09 2.86
CA ARG A 92 16.44 -3.74 2.83
C ARG A 92 16.03 -2.90 1.63
N SER A 93 15.53 -3.53 0.57
CA SER A 93 15.21 -2.84 -0.68
C SER A 93 13.94 -3.37 -1.34
N PRO A 94 13.31 -2.58 -2.23
CA PRO A 94 12.21 -3.03 -3.08
C PRO A 94 12.54 -4.29 -3.87
N GLN A 95 13.72 -4.36 -4.48
CA GLN A 95 14.12 -5.51 -5.29
C GLN A 95 14.22 -6.80 -4.45
N GLU A 96 14.84 -6.73 -3.25
CA GLU A 96 14.89 -7.88 -2.35
C GLU A 96 13.50 -8.38 -1.94
N ALA A 97 12.52 -7.46 -1.77
CA ALA A 97 11.15 -7.85 -1.47
C ALA A 97 10.51 -8.60 -2.62
N LEU A 98 10.68 -8.13 -3.85
CA LEU A 98 10.16 -8.77 -5.04
C LEU A 98 10.81 -10.13 -5.28
N ASP A 99 12.13 -10.22 -5.14
CA ASP A 99 12.89 -11.47 -5.30
C ASP A 99 12.40 -12.54 -4.29
N TYR A 100 12.22 -12.13 -3.03
CA TYR A 100 11.69 -13.02 -2.00
C TYR A 100 10.29 -13.55 -2.34
N LEU A 101 9.36 -12.67 -2.71
CA LEU A 101 8.00 -13.09 -3.07
C LEU A 101 7.97 -13.95 -4.33
N GLN A 102 8.83 -13.67 -5.30
CA GLN A 102 8.97 -14.49 -6.50
C GLN A 102 9.51 -15.88 -6.18
N GLN A 103 10.49 -16.00 -5.29
CA GLN A 103 11.01 -17.29 -4.81
C GLN A 103 9.94 -18.09 -4.05
N LYS A 104 9.01 -17.42 -3.38
CA LYS A 104 7.84 -18.04 -2.74
C LYS A 104 6.76 -18.50 -3.73
N GLY A 105 6.90 -18.18 -5.01
CA GLY A 105 5.95 -18.57 -6.06
C GLY A 105 4.80 -17.59 -6.30
N HIS A 106 4.81 -16.42 -5.66
CA HIS A 106 3.78 -15.42 -5.87
C HIS A 106 3.82 -14.85 -7.29
N GLN A 107 2.65 -14.68 -7.90
CA GLN A 107 2.49 -14.08 -9.22
C GLN A 107 2.24 -12.58 -9.17
N THR A 108 1.79 -12.08 -8.02
CA THR A 108 1.48 -10.68 -7.76
C THR A 108 2.09 -10.26 -6.43
N ALA A 109 2.72 -9.08 -6.40
CA ALA A 109 3.14 -8.40 -5.19
C ALA A 109 2.24 -7.17 -4.96
N LEU A 110 1.67 -7.04 -3.77
CA LEU A 110 0.90 -5.87 -3.35
C LEU A 110 1.79 -4.95 -2.49
N ILE A 111 1.88 -3.67 -2.87
CA ILE A 111 2.63 -2.66 -2.11
C ILE A 111 1.63 -1.82 -1.33
N SER A 112 1.65 -1.93 0.01
CA SER A 112 0.64 -1.31 0.86
C SER A 112 0.97 0.10 1.36
N GLY A 113 2.24 0.46 1.41
CA GLY A 113 2.66 1.81 1.85
C GLY A 113 3.71 1.80 2.97
N GLY A 114 4.15 2.93 3.55
CA GLY A 114 3.73 4.31 3.28
C GLY A 114 4.36 5.02 2.09
N ALA A 115 4.31 6.35 2.14
CA ALA A 115 4.71 7.23 1.03
C ALA A 115 6.16 7.00 0.56
N ASP A 116 7.11 6.90 1.47
CA ASP A 116 8.53 6.65 1.13
C ASP A 116 8.70 5.32 0.39
N LEU A 117 7.96 4.30 0.82
CA LEU A 117 7.99 3.00 0.16
C LEU A 117 7.43 3.09 -1.26
N HIS A 118 6.26 3.70 -1.43
CA HIS A 118 5.63 3.89 -2.73
C HIS A 118 6.53 4.66 -3.69
N ASN A 119 7.13 5.76 -3.21
CA ASN A 119 8.04 6.58 -4.01
C ASN A 119 9.31 5.80 -4.39
N SER A 120 9.82 4.94 -3.50
CA SER A 120 10.98 4.08 -3.80
C SER A 120 10.67 3.08 -4.92
N PHE A 121 9.48 2.47 -4.93
CA PHE A 121 9.06 1.56 -6.00
C PHE A 121 8.81 2.30 -7.32
N LEU A 122 8.10 3.44 -7.28
CA LEU A 122 7.84 4.27 -8.46
C LEU A 122 9.11 4.81 -9.09
N GLY A 123 10.03 5.34 -8.26
CA GLY A 123 11.31 5.89 -8.73
C GLY A 123 12.23 4.87 -9.39
N GLN A 124 12.12 3.59 -9.00
CA GLN A 124 12.86 2.49 -9.60
C GLN A 124 12.15 1.83 -10.79
N GLY A 125 10.94 2.28 -11.16
CA GLY A 125 10.16 1.68 -12.24
C GLY A 125 9.64 0.27 -11.94
N LEU A 126 9.44 -0.06 -10.66
CA LEU A 126 9.05 -1.39 -10.18
C LEU A 126 7.54 -1.53 -9.96
N VAL A 127 6.72 -0.70 -10.57
CA VAL A 127 5.26 -0.73 -10.42
C VAL A 127 4.59 -0.92 -11.78
N ASP A 128 3.77 -1.96 -11.90
CA ASP A 128 3.00 -2.24 -13.11
C ASP A 128 1.61 -1.59 -13.08
N GLU A 129 0.98 -1.57 -11.91
CA GLU A 129 -0.34 -0.98 -11.73
C GLU A 129 -0.43 -0.18 -10.42
N VAL A 130 -1.29 0.82 -10.42
CA VAL A 130 -1.67 1.56 -9.21
C VAL A 130 -3.17 1.47 -8.97
N ILE A 131 -3.56 1.32 -7.71
CA ILE A 131 -4.93 1.41 -7.23
C ILE A 131 -4.99 2.59 -6.27
N PHE A 132 -5.76 3.61 -6.62
CA PHE A 132 -5.98 4.79 -5.79
C PHE A 132 -7.42 4.80 -5.27
N ASN A 133 -7.58 4.74 -3.97
CA ASN A 133 -8.84 5.02 -3.29
C ASN A 133 -8.88 6.50 -2.94
N VAL A 134 -9.62 7.28 -3.71
CA VAL A 134 -9.75 8.73 -3.51
C VAL A 134 -10.86 8.99 -2.52
N VAL A 135 -10.50 9.45 -1.31
CA VAL A 135 -11.46 9.78 -0.25
C VAL A 135 -11.94 11.22 -0.38
N PRO A 136 -13.19 11.53 0.05
CA PRO A 136 -13.79 12.86 -0.07
C PRO A 136 -13.27 13.83 1.02
N VAL A 137 -11.96 14.05 1.03
CA VAL A 137 -11.25 14.93 1.96
C VAL A 137 -10.29 15.82 1.20
N LEU A 138 -10.21 17.10 1.56
CA LEU A 138 -9.19 18.03 1.09
C LEU A 138 -8.16 18.24 2.18
N GLU A 139 -6.89 18.16 1.84
CA GLU A 139 -5.78 18.39 2.75
C GLU A 139 -4.91 19.56 2.25
N GLY A 140 -4.64 20.54 3.11
CA GLY A 140 -3.91 21.73 2.72
C GLY A 140 -2.43 21.48 2.45
N LYS A 141 -1.78 20.70 3.32
CA LYS A 141 -0.37 20.32 3.18
C LYS A 141 -0.22 18.83 3.45
N GLY A 142 0.32 18.10 2.50
CA GLY A 142 0.43 16.65 2.61
C GLY A 142 1.62 16.07 1.85
N LEU A 143 1.69 14.76 1.82
CA LEU A 143 2.69 14.00 1.10
C LEU A 143 2.19 13.65 -0.29
N ASN A 144 3.07 13.66 -1.27
CA ASN A 144 2.74 13.36 -2.66
C ASN A 144 3.39 12.05 -3.12
N LEU A 145 2.76 11.43 -4.12
CA LEU A 145 3.43 10.42 -4.95
C LEU A 145 4.33 11.12 -5.96
N LEU A 146 5.63 10.84 -5.88
CA LEU A 146 6.64 11.43 -6.75
C LEU A 146 7.28 10.32 -7.58
N ILE A 147 7.36 10.54 -8.91
CA ILE A 147 8.11 9.66 -9.81
C ILE A 147 9.60 10.08 -9.80
N ASP A 148 9.84 11.38 -9.80
CA ASP A 148 11.17 11.98 -9.75
C ASP A 148 11.06 13.41 -9.19
N GLU A 149 11.66 13.65 -8.02
CA GLU A 149 11.59 14.95 -7.34
C GLU A 149 12.52 16.02 -7.96
N ASN A 150 13.49 15.60 -8.77
CA ASN A 150 14.50 16.49 -9.32
C ASN A 150 14.19 16.96 -10.75
N ASN A 151 13.27 16.30 -11.43
CA ASN A 151 12.95 16.58 -12.83
C ASN A 151 11.45 16.60 -13.09
N TYR A 152 11.01 17.47 -14.00
CA TYR A 152 9.67 17.39 -14.58
C TYR A 152 9.57 16.10 -15.41
N ARG A 153 8.85 15.13 -14.89
CA ARG A 153 8.70 13.84 -15.54
C ARG A 153 7.22 13.49 -15.63
N TYR A 154 6.78 13.24 -16.86
CA TYR A 154 5.41 12.79 -17.13
C TYR A 154 5.44 11.28 -17.42
N LYS A 155 4.65 10.52 -16.68
CA LYS A 155 4.40 9.13 -17.00
C LYS A 155 2.95 8.98 -17.37
N HIS A 156 2.69 8.64 -18.64
CA HIS A 156 1.34 8.36 -19.09
C HIS A 156 0.87 7.03 -18.52
N VAL A 157 -0.39 6.99 -18.13
CA VAL A 157 -1.02 5.82 -17.54
C VAL A 157 -2.31 5.51 -18.26
N GLN A 158 -2.70 4.23 -18.28
CA GLN A 158 -3.95 3.78 -18.87
C GLN A 158 -4.97 3.53 -17.77
N LEU A 159 -6.16 4.14 -17.85
CA LEU A 159 -7.26 3.80 -16.96
C LEU A 159 -7.73 2.37 -17.25
N LEU A 160 -7.67 1.51 -16.24
CA LEU A 160 -8.10 0.12 -16.31
C LEU A 160 -9.49 -0.08 -15.71
N ASP A 161 -9.80 0.63 -14.60
CA ASP A 161 -11.07 0.53 -13.89
C ASP A 161 -11.35 1.80 -13.08
N CYS A 162 -12.65 2.09 -12.90
CA CYS A 162 -13.13 3.19 -12.07
C CYS A 162 -14.46 2.79 -11.44
N LYS A 163 -14.52 2.75 -10.11
CA LYS A 163 -15.74 2.36 -9.41
C LYS A 163 -15.90 3.06 -8.06
N PRO A 164 -17.15 3.29 -7.60
CA PRO A 164 -17.38 3.73 -6.23
C PRO A 164 -17.15 2.56 -5.26
N LEU A 165 -16.58 2.87 -4.07
CA LEU A 165 -16.47 1.92 -2.97
C LEU A 165 -17.53 2.14 -1.87
N GLY A 166 -18.24 3.26 -1.91
CA GLY A 166 -19.13 3.70 -0.83
C GLY A 166 -18.57 4.90 -0.06
N SER A 167 -19.40 5.54 0.74
CA SER A 167 -19.03 6.69 1.58
C SER A 167 -18.31 7.84 0.84
N GLY A 168 -18.60 8.01 -0.46
CA GLY A 168 -17.98 9.03 -1.31
C GLY A 168 -16.58 8.67 -1.81
N ILE A 169 -16.08 7.45 -1.56
CA ILE A 169 -14.79 6.97 -2.04
C ILE A 169 -14.91 6.48 -3.48
N VAL A 170 -14.00 6.93 -4.34
CA VAL A 170 -13.87 6.45 -5.72
C VAL A 170 -12.55 5.71 -5.86
N GLN A 171 -12.59 4.48 -6.36
CA GLN A 171 -11.40 3.73 -6.71
C GLN A 171 -11.05 3.93 -8.18
N LEU A 172 -9.80 4.27 -8.42
CA LEU A 172 -9.19 4.38 -9.75
C LEU A 172 -8.07 3.35 -9.87
N ARG A 173 -8.07 2.59 -10.95
CA ARG A 173 -7.00 1.65 -11.26
C ARG A 173 -6.35 2.03 -12.58
N TYR A 174 -5.04 2.19 -12.55
CA TYR A 174 -4.26 2.53 -13.74
C TYR A 174 -3.15 1.51 -13.97
N GLY A 175 -2.92 1.18 -15.24
CA GLY A 175 -1.71 0.51 -15.70
C GLY A 175 -0.62 1.55 -16.00
N LEU A 176 0.59 1.28 -15.54
CA LEU A 176 1.77 2.06 -15.86
C LEU A 176 2.39 1.46 -17.13
N THR A 177 2.19 2.13 -18.26
CA THR A 177 2.87 1.76 -19.51
C THR A 177 4.32 2.26 -19.50
N GLU A 178 5.23 1.47 -20.03
CA GLU A 178 6.62 1.88 -20.27
C GLU A 178 6.71 3.06 -21.25
#